data_d1ec72a519b955011791458f7697266c
#
_entry.id   d1ec72a519b955011791458f7697266c
#
_cell.length_a   1.000
_cell.length_b   1.000
_cell.length_c   1.000
_cell.angle_alpha   90.00
_cell.angle_beta   90.00
_cell.angle_gamma   90.00
#
_symmetry.space_group_name_H-M   'P 1'
#
loop_
_entity.id
_entity.type
_entity.pdbx_description
1 polymer ?
#
loop_
_entity_poly.entity_id
_entity_poly.type
_entity_poly.pdbx_seq_one_letter_code
_entity_poly.pdbx_strand_id
1 'polypeptide(L)'
;MQRRVPMLVRVVLVSAVAFASAQIRSQPQPAMRPVDGASIFRNYCATCHGLDGRGNGPVSKALKPAVPDLTRLSRRNGGAFPGIHVRTTIMFGADELLPAHGSREMPIWGPIFHEIEFDQDLGNVRLEEVTRYLESIQRK
;
A
#
# COMPACT_ATOMS: atom_id res chain seq x y z
N MET A 1 -57.64 -25.71 -39.85
CA MET A 1 -56.97 -26.99 -39.54
C MET A 1 -55.85 -26.71 -38.53
N GLN A 2 -56.08 -26.80 -37.22
CA GLN A 2 -55.07 -26.63 -36.17
C GLN A 2 -54.44 -28.01 -35.94
N ARG A 3 -53.14 -28.10 -36.28
CA ARG A 3 -52.32 -29.26 -35.94
C ARG A 3 -51.99 -29.23 -34.45
N ARG A 4 -52.57 -30.10 -33.66
CA ARG A 4 -52.26 -30.33 -32.27
C ARG A 4 -50.86 -30.95 -32.17
N VAL A 5 -49.91 -30.22 -31.65
CA VAL A 5 -48.59 -30.77 -31.35
C VAL A 5 -48.68 -31.69 -30.14
N PRO A 6 -48.22 -32.97 -30.25
CA PRO A 6 -48.43 -33.97 -29.19
C PRO A 6 -47.68 -33.49 -27.88
N MET A 7 -48.35 -33.75 -26.78
CA MET A 7 -47.97 -33.35 -25.42
C MET A 7 -46.55 -33.78 -25.01
N LEU A 8 -46.04 -34.84 -25.62
CA LEU A 8 -44.66 -35.36 -25.38
C LEU A 8 -43.55 -34.41 -25.83
N VAL A 9 -43.77 -33.59 -26.87
CA VAL A 9 -42.73 -32.63 -27.35
C VAL A 9 -42.59 -31.44 -26.39
N ARG A 10 -43.63 -31.08 -25.63
CA ARG A 10 -43.57 -29.98 -24.65
C ARG A 10 -42.81 -30.34 -23.39
N VAL A 11 -42.80 -31.61 -22.98
CA VAL A 11 -42.09 -32.06 -21.77
C VAL A 11 -40.57 -32.08 -21.98
N VAL A 12 -40.08 -32.43 -23.17
CA VAL A 12 -38.64 -32.49 -23.48
C VAL A 12 -38.02 -31.10 -23.58
N LEU A 13 -38.76 -30.08 -24.05
CA LEU A 13 -38.24 -28.71 -24.17
C LEU A 13 -38.11 -27.97 -22.82
N VAL A 14 -38.95 -28.32 -21.83
CA VAL A 14 -38.85 -27.69 -20.49
C VAL A 14 -37.69 -28.25 -19.67
N SER A 15 -37.33 -29.52 -19.90
CA SER A 15 -36.23 -30.17 -19.17
C SER A 15 -34.83 -29.70 -19.61
N ALA A 16 -34.66 -29.17 -20.83
CA ALA A 16 -33.39 -28.73 -21.37
C ALA A 16 -32.95 -27.34 -20.84
N VAL A 17 -33.89 -26.51 -20.37
CA VAL A 17 -33.57 -25.15 -19.89
C VAL A 17 -33.12 -25.15 -18.43
N ALA A 18 -33.42 -26.18 -17.64
CA ALA A 18 -33.12 -26.25 -16.21
C ALA A 18 -31.64 -26.61 -15.90
N PHE A 19 -30.87 -27.10 -16.87
CA PHE A 19 -29.50 -27.57 -16.64
C PHE A 19 -28.39 -26.52 -16.97
N ALA A 20 -28.73 -25.35 -17.50
CA ALA A 20 -27.76 -24.34 -17.91
C ALA A 20 -27.36 -23.33 -16.79
N SER A 21 -27.96 -23.43 -15.58
CA SER A 21 -27.83 -22.40 -14.55
C SER A 21 -26.79 -22.69 -13.47
N ALA A 22 -25.98 -23.72 -13.54
CA ALA A 22 -25.20 -24.19 -12.42
C ALA A 22 -23.70 -24.26 -12.70
N GLN A 23 -23.11 -23.23 -13.32
CA GLN A 23 -21.67 -23.14 -13.43
C GLN A 23 -21.18 -21.67 -13.29
N ILE A 24 -21.68 -20.93 -12.31
CA ILE A 24 -20.92 -19.78 -11.84
C ILE A 24 -19.82 -20.34 -10.93
N ARG A 25 -18.72 -20.73 -11.57
CA ARG A 25 -17.49 -21.03 -10.87
C ARG A 25 -17.06 -19.74 -10.20
N SER A 26 -17.21 -19.63 -8.89
CA SER A 26 -16.54 -18.61 -8.09
C SER A 26 -15.05 -18.76 -8.34
N GLN A 27 -14.47 -17.83 -9.09
CA GLN A 27 -13.03 -17.76 -9.24
C GLN A 27 -12.45 -17.49 -7.87
N PRO A 28 -11.40 -18.21 -7.45
CA PRO A 28 -10.70 -17.84 -6.22
C PRO A 28 -10.23 -16.40 -6.38
N GLN A 29 -10.72 -15.52 -5.55
CA GLN A 29 -10.18 -14.15 -5.49
C GLN A 29 -8.70 -14.27 -5.13
N PRO A 30 -7.80 -13.59 -5.86
CA PRO A 30 -6.40 -13.55 -5.49
C PRO A 30 -6.33 -13.06 -4.04
N ALA A 31 -5.72 -13.87 -3.17
CA ALA A 31 -5.53 -13.50 -1.77
C ALA A 31 -4.79 -12.15 -1.76
N MET A 32 -5.41 -11.12 -1.20
CA MET A 32 -4.78 -9.83 -1.03
C MET A 32 -3.50 -10.06 -0.23
N ARG A 33 -2.35 -9.74 -0.84
CA ARG A 33 -1.08 -9.81 -0.12
C ARG A 33 -1.17 -8.84 1.06
N PRO A 34 -0.82 -9.28 2.27
CA PRO A 34 -0.77 -8.38 3.41
C PRO A 34 0.11 -7.18 3.04
N VAL A 35 -0.38 -5.99 3.28
CA VAL A 35 0.43 -4.78 3.13
C VAL A 35 1.51 -4.84 4.21
N ASP A 36 2.77 -4.95 3.80
CA ASP A 36 3.91 -5.12 4.70
C ASP A 36 4.80 -3.87 4.68
N GLY A 37 4.94 -3.23 5.82
CA GLY A 37 5.69 -1.98 5.97
C GLY A 37 7.17 -2.09 5.57
N ALA A 38 7.81 -3.24 5.81
CA ALA A 38 9.20 -3.47 5.39
C ALA A 38 9.31 -3.54 3.86
N SER A 39 8.35 -4.15 3.19
CA SER A 39 8.30 -4.20 1.72
C SER A 39 8.02 -2.82 1.12
N ILE A 40 7.11 -2.04 1.71
CA ILE A 40 6.86 -0.66 1.31
C ILE A 40 8.15 0.15 1.43
N PHE A 41 8.82 0.06 2.59
CA PHE A 41 10.08 0.78 2.82
C PHE A 41 11.15 0.40 1.79
N ARG A 42 11.35 -0.87 1.53
CA ARG A 42 12.32 -1.35 0.53
C ARG A 42 12.04 -0.80 -0.86
N ASN A 43 10.79 -0.79 -1.28
CA ASN A 43 10.41 -0.45 -2.64
C ASN A 43 10.39 1.08 -2.90
N TYR A 44 10.05 1.88 -1.90
CA TYR A 44 9.79 3.31 -2.08
C TYR A 44 10.77 4.22 -1.33
N CYS A 45 11.39 3.76 -0.26
CA CYS A 45 12.19 4.60 0.64
C CYS A 45 13.68 4.25 0.60
N ALA A 46 14.03 2.97 0.43
CA ALA A 46 15.40 2.50 0.59
C ALA A 46 16.38 3.06 -0.44
N THR A 47 15.91 3.48 -1.62
CA THR A 47 16.76 4.11 -2.65
C THR A 47 17.49 5.34 -2.10
N CYS A 48 16.85 6.12 -1.24
CA CYS A 48 17.45 7.26 -0.56
C CYS A 48 17.91 6.92 0.86
N HIS A 49 17.06 6.25 1.65
CA HIS A 49 17.30 6.02 3.07
C HIS A 49 18.17 4.80 3.40
N GLY A 50 18.49 3.96 2.39
CA GLY A 50 19.21 2.69 2.59
C GLY A 50 18.31 1.58 3.11
N LEU A 51 18.67 0.32 2.86
CA LEU A 51 17.91 -0.85 3.31
C LEU A 51 17.83 -0.95 4.84
N ASP A 52 18.79 -0.37 5.54
CA ASP A 52 18.88 -0.30 7.01
C ASP A 52 18.30 0.99 7.60
N GLY A 53 17.79 1.90 6.78
CA GLY A 53 17.19 3.17 7.18
C GLY A 53 18.19 4.25 7.65
N ARG A 54 19.50 4.07 7.42
CA ARG A 54 20.54 4.99 7.93
C ARG A 54 20.87 6.18 7.04
N GLY A 55 20.14 6.39 5.97
CA GLY A 55 20.38 7.50 5.04
C GLY A 55 21.53 7.24 4.06
N ASN A 56 21.92 5.98 3.88
CA ASN A 56 23.05 5.55 3.07
C ASN A 56 22.62 4.87 1.74
N GLY A 57 21.40 5.15 1.27
CA GLY A 57 20.91 4.61 0.02
C GLY A 57 21.73 5.01 -1.19
N PRO A 58 21.61 4.28 -2.31
CA PRO A 58 22.46 4.47 -3.49
C PRO A 58 22.44 5.90 -4.05
N VAL A 59 21.34 6.64 -3.92
CA VAL A 59 21.23 8.01 -4.41
C VAL A 59 21.53 9.06 -3.33
N SER A 60 21.70 8.67 -2.06
CA SER A 60 21.85 9.60 -0.93
C SER A 60 22.98 10.61 -1.08
N LYS A 61 24.09 10.20 -1.73
CA LYS A 61 25.26 11.08 -1.96
C LYS A 61 25.00 12.22 -2.94
N ALA A 62 24.00 12.08 -3.79
CA ALA A 62 23.60 13.10 -4.77
C ALA A 62 22.62 14.12 -4.18
N LEU A 63 22.04 13.85 -3.02
CA LEU A 63 21.01 14.68 -2.40
C LEU A 63 21.61 15.68 -1.40
N LYS A 64 21.03 16.89 -1.36
CA LYS A 64 21.37 17.94 -0.40
C LYS A 64 20.08 18.56 0.16
N PRO A 65 19.90 18.65 1.47
CA PRO A 65 20.79 18.17 2.54
C PRO A 65 20.92 16.63 2.59
N ALA A 66 21.87 16.15 3.41
CA ALA A 66 22.08 14.72 3.58
C ALA A 66 20.81 13.99 4.05
N VAL A 67 20.57 12.80 3.48
CA VAL A 67 19.43 11.96 3.85
C VAL A 67 19.53 11.54 5.32
N PRO A 68 18.48 11.76 6.14
CA PRO A 68 18.56 11.51 7.57
C PRO A 68 18.60 10.02 7.92
N ASP A 69 19.28 9.68 9.01
CA ASP A 69 19.23 8.37 9.65
C ASP A 69 17.87 8.20 10.36
N LEU A 70 16.99 7.37 9.77
CA LEU A 70 15.65 7.11 10.28
C LEU A 70 15.63 6.19 11.51
N THR A 71 16.73 5.50 11.79
CA THR A 71 16.81 4.61 12.98
C THR A 71 17.00 5.38 14.29
N ARG A 72 17.15 6.70 14.22
CA ARG A 72 17.39 7.58 15.38
C ARG A 72 16.27 8.59 15.63
N LEU A 73 15.10 8.40 15.04
CA LEU A 73 13.97 9.33 15.21
C LEU A 73 13.55 9.42 16.68
N SER A 74 13.37 8.29 17.35
CA SER A 74 13.05 8.27 18.79
C SER A 74 14.10 8.97 19.63
N ARG A 75 15.38 8.70 19.39
CA ARG A 75 16.48 9.33 20.14
C ARG A 75 16.47 10.85 19.98
N ARG A 76 16.22 11.35 18.77
CA ARG A 76 16.13 12.80 18.49
C ARG A 76 14.88 13.45 19.09
N ASN A 77 13.87 12.65 19.43
CA ASN A 77 12.58 13.08 19.98
C ASN A 77 12.43 12.69 21.47
N GLY A 78 13.50 12.81 22.25
CA GLY A 78 13.44 12.57 23.70
C GLY A 78 13.14 11.12 24.10
N GLY A 79 13.38 10.14 23.24
CA GLY A 79 13.15 8.70 23.49
C GLY A 79 11.82 8.17 22.95
N ALA A 80 10.86 9.04 22.60
CA ALA A 80 9.58 8.64 22.04
C ALA A 80 9.61 8.66 20.50
N PHE A 81 9.01 7.66 19.86
CA PHE A 81 8.88 7.66 18.40
C PHE A 81 7.87 8.73 17.94
N PRO A 82 8.24 9.65 17.04
CA PRO A 82 7.37 10.73 16.62
C PRO A 82 6.42 10.31 15.49
N GLY A 83 5.56 9.31 15.74
CA GLY A 83 4.75 8.65 14.72
C GLY A 83 3.85 9.60 13.92
N ILE A 84 3.19 10.54 14.58
CA ILE A 84 2.33 11.54 13.90
C ILE A 84 3.16 12.36 12.91
N HIS A 85 4.32 12.85 13.36
CA HIS A 85 5.20 13.66 12.53
C HIS A 85 5.75 12.85 11.34
N VAL A 86 6.14 11.60 11.55
CA VAL A 86 6.58 10.69 10.49
C VAL A 86 5.48 10.50 9.44
N ARG A 87 4.25 10.22 9.88
CA ARG A 87 3.09 10.10 8.96
C ARG A 87 2.87 11.37 8.15
N THR A 88 2.88 12.52 8.82
CA THR A 88 2.68 13.82 8.17
C THR A 88 3.76 14.10 7.13
N THR A 89 5.02 13.81 7.48
CA THR A 89 6.15 13.97 6.56
C THR A 89 6.04 13.07 5.32
N ILE A 90 5.65 11.81 5.49
CA ILE A 90 5.47 10.89 4.36
C ILE A 90 4.28 11.33 3.49
N MET A 91 3.19 11.78 4.11
CA MET A 91 1.95 12.13 3.43
C MET A 91 2.06 13.45 2.65
N PHE A 92 2.67 14.47 3.23
CA PHE A 92 2.65 15.84 2.73
C PHE A 92 4.03 16.40 2.36
N GLY A 93 5.10 15.63 2.56
CA GLY A 93 6.47 16.08 2.42
C GLY A 93 7.03 16.68 3.71
N ALA A 94 8.31 17.01 3.67
CA ALA A 94 8.98 17.71 4.78
C ALA A 94 8.50 19.15 4.85
N ASP A 95 7.97 19.56 6.00
CA ASP A 95 7.57 20.94 6.25
C ASP A 95 8.81 21.84 6.37
N GLU A 96 8.78 23.00 5.70
CA GLU A 96 9.85 24.03 5.81
C GLU A 96 10.01 24.57 7.25
N LEU A 97 8.97 24.44 8.07
CA LEU A 97 8.97 24.90 9.46
C LEU A 97 9.72 23.96 10.41
N LEU A 98 10.11 22.77 9.97
CA LEU A 98 10.81 21.77 10.78
C LEU A 98 12.11 21.33 10.09
N PRO A 99 13.19 22.10 10.21
CA PRO A 99 14.48 21.83 9.52
C PRO A 99 15.10 20.46 9.82
N ALA A 100 14.63 19.78 10.87
CA ALA A 100 15.15 18.48 11.30
C ALA A 100 14.70 17.30 10.42
N HIS A 101 13.78 17.48 9.47
CA HIS A 101 13.10 16.36 8.82
C HIS A 101 13.19 16.29 7.30
N GLY A 102 14.16 16.95 6.73
CA GLY A 102 14.48 16.73 5.33
C GLY A 102 14.11 17.89 4.42
N SER A 103 14.64 17.80 3.23
CA SER A 103 14.46 18.78 2.16
C SER A 103 13.17 18.51 1.39
N ARG A 104 12.76 19.47 0.57
CA ARG A 104 11.74 19.33 -0.47
C ARG A 104 12.05 18.21 -1.48
N GLU A 105 13.22 17.59 -1.40
CA GLU A 105 13.64 16.49 -2.28
C GLU A 105 13.02 15.15 -1.90
N MET A 106 12.45 15.00 -0.70
CA MET A 106 11.66 13.82 -0.36
C MET A 106 10.32 13.87 -1.08
N PRO A 107 9.98 12.86 -1.89
CA PRO A 107 8.69 12.80 -2.58
C PRO A 107 7.51 12.83 -1.60
N ILE A 108 6.40 13.44 -2.04
CA ILE A 108 5.12 13.40 -1.33
C ILE A 108 4.46 12.06 -1.64
N TRP A 109 4.44 11.15 -0.68
CA TRP A 109 3.97 9.78 -0.89
C TRP A 109 2.47 9.60 -0.67
N GLY A 110 1.80 10.52 0.01
CA GLY A 110 0.37 10.42 0.29
C GLY A 110 -0.47 10.17 -0.96
N PRO A 111 -0.45 11.07 -1.95
CA PRO A 111 -1.17 10.86 -3.22
C PRO A 111 -0.73 9.57 -3.93
N ILE A 112 0.58 9.28 -3.98
CA ILE A 112 1.11 8.11 -4.67
C ILE A 112 0.55 6.81 -4.04
N PHE A 113 0.51 6.72 -2.71
CA PHE A 113 -0.02 5.53 -2.03
C PHE A 113 -1.52 5.34 -2.26
N HIS A 114 -2.28 6.42 -2.48
CA HIS A 114 -3.70 6.36 -2.82
C HIS A 114 -3.94 6.01 -4.31
N GLU A 115 -3.06 6.44 -5.22
CA GLU A 115 -3.20 6.22 -6.66
C GLU A 115 -2.80 4.81 -7.11
N ILE A 116 -1.88 4.14 -6.40
CA ILE A 116 -1.38 2.81 -6.77
C ILE A 116 -2.52 1.78 -6.88
N GLU A 117 -3.57 1.95 -6.10
CA GLU A 117 -4.78 1.10 -6.21
C GLU A 117 -5.98 1.96 -5.81
N PHE A 118 -6.71 2.54 -6.64
CA PHE A 118 -7.92 3.35 -6.51
C PHE A 118 -8.76 3.19 -5.22
N ASP A 119 -8.12 2.80 -4.11
CA ASP A 119 -8.70 2.55 -2.80
C ASP A 119 -7.98 3.40 -1.75
N GLN A 120 -8.67 4.43 -1.27
CA GLN A 120 -8.14 5.36 -0.25
C GLN A 120 -7.81 4.68 1.07
N ASP A 121 -8.53 3.61 1.41
CA ASP A 121 -8.28 2.86 2.65
C ASP A 121 -6.94 2.14 2.59
N LEU A 122 -6.56 1.59 1.43
CA LEU A 122 -5.25 0.97 1.23
C LEU A 122 -4.10 1.98 1.29
N GLY A 123 -4.30 3.20 0.85
CA GLY A 123 -3.32 4.29 1.01
C GLY A 123 -3.01 4.56 2.47
N ASN A 124 -4.03 4.65 3.31
CA ASN A 124 -3.87 4.82 4.76
C ASN A 124 -3.24 3.60 5.43
N VAL A 125 -3.60 2.38 5.00
CA VAL A 125 -2.98 1.14 5.50
C VAL A 125 -1.49 1.12 5.19
N ARG A 126 -1.08 1.47 3.96
CA ARG A 126 0.34 1.56 3.59
C ARG A 126 1.11 2.55 4.45
N LEU A 127 0.53 3.72 4.67
CA LEU A 127 1.13 4.76 5.50
C LEU A 127 1.30 4.31 6.95
N GLU A 128 0.31 3.61 7.49
CA GLU A 128 0.37 3.05 8.84
C GLU A 128 1.44 1.95 8.94
N GLU A 129 1.47 1.03 7.99
CA GLU A 129 2.41 -0.09 7.99
C GLU A 129 3.87 0.38 7.85
N VAL A 130 4.16 1.35 6.96
CA VAL A 130 5.52 1.88 6.84
C VAL A 130 5.91 2.68 8.08
N THR A 131 4.97 3.39 8.71
CA THR A 131 5.22 4.11 9.97
C THR A 131 5.56 3.14 11.10
N ARG A 132 4.80 2.06 11.25
CA ARG A 132 5.06 0.99 12.23
C ARG A 132 6.39 0.27 11.97
N TYR A 133 6.72 0.04 10.72
CA TYR A 133 8.04 -0.50 10.37
C TYR A 133 9.17 0.45 10.82
N LEU A 134 9.04 1.75 10.55
CA LEU A 134 10.04 2.74 10.99
C LEU A 134 10.17 2.80 12.51
N GLU A 135 9.08 2.64 13.25
CA GLU A 135 9.12 2.52 14.71
C GLU A 135 9.88 1.26 15.16
N SER A 136 9.66 0.14 14.49
CA SER A 136 10.30 -1.14 14.84
C SER A 136 11.81 -1.16 14.66
N ILE A 137 12.36 -0.33 13.77
CA ILE A 137 13.81 -0.25 13.49
C ILE A 137 14.52 0.81 14.32
N GLN A 138 13.84 1.44 15.31
CA GLN A 138 14.47 2.46 16.15
C GLN A 138 15.58 1.86 17.02
N ARG A 139 16.69 2.59 17.08
CA ARG A 139 17.86 2.21 17.91
C ARG A 139 17.82 3.00 19.21
N LYS A 140 18.01 2.28 20.31
CA LYS A 140 18.16 2.84 21.66
C LYS A 140 19.44 3.66 21.78
#